data_9f92818f8d44337ee6c9103280d40488
#
_entry.id   9f92818f8d44337ee6c9103280d40488
#
_cell.length_a   1.000
_cell.length_b   1.000
_cell.length_c   1.000
_cell.angle_alpha   90.00
_cell.angle_beta   90.00
_cell.angle_gamma   90.00
#
_symmetry.space_group_name_H-M   'P 1'
#
loop_
_entity.id
_entity.type
_entity.pdbx_description
1 polymer ?
#
loop_
_entity_poly.entity_id
_entity_poly.type
_entity_poly.pdbx_seq_one_letter_code
_entity_poly.pdbx_strand_id
1 'polypeptide(L)'
;MNISTFSAFKSRNYRLYFVGQSISLIGTWMQKTAVSWVVYSLTHSKFMLGVTLFSTMFPSFLFSFVGGVAADRFSKYKLLLLTQIVSMIQAIMLAVLIYFKHYSIWEILALSALLGLVNAFDVPARQSLVYDMVDDKKDLPNALALNSSMVNLSRLIGPGIAGLAIEHLGDDVCFGLNALSFVAVISSLLLMKLPKYISKPSTKNVLGELREGLLYVKRTPSIGFLILMLGMISLLVLPFSTLIPVYAKDIFKGTASTFGIIDSAIGLGAFTGAIFLASLKPGKNLRKILAINTFVFGTGLVLFSHMTYYPLALLFVTIGAFGMMSQVTITNTLIQTTVDPAMRGRVISLYAMAFFGMQPLGGLVIGYISKYLSVQNTVMGEGFFAILIGLLHVRFLHRHKKLNRGALRVVPKPVEVAA
;
A
#
# COMPACT_ATOMS: atom_id res chain seq x y z
N MET A 1 1.56 31.51 8.71
CA MET A 1 2.68 30.69 8.23
C MET A 1 2.45 30.44 6.75
N ASN A 2 3.19 31.11 5.87
CA ASN A 2 3.19 30.78 4.45
C ASN A 2 3.97 29.47 4.28
N ILE A 3 3.27 28.36 4.33
CA ILE A 3 3.84 27.07 3.95
C ILE A 3 3.88 27.10 2.42
N SER A 4 5.06 27.35 1.87
CA SER A 4 5.23 27.24 0.43
C SER A 4 5.01 25.76 0.07
N THR A 5 3.95 25.47 -0.66
CA THR A 5 3.51 24.10 -1.04
C THR A 5 4.61 23.27 -1.72
N PHE A 6 5.68 23.91 -2.14
CA PHE A 6 6.79 23.31 -2.89
C PHE A 6 8.18 23.64 -2.29
N SER A 7 8.25 23.92 -0.98
CA SER A 7 9.49 24.36 -0.34
C SER A 7 10.63 23.33 -0.44
N ALA A 8 10.31 22.01 -0.39
CA ALA A 8 11.32 20.96 -0.53
C ALA A 8 12.05 20.98 -1.89
N PHE A 9 11.45 21.54 -2.94
CA PHE A 9 12.11 21.67 -4.25
C PHE A 9 13.20 22.73 -4.28
N LYS A 10 13.42 23.50 -3.23
CA LYS A 10 14.62 24.35 -3.08
C LYS A 10 15.87 23.49 -3.03
N SER A 11 15.79 22.30 -2.43
CA SER A 11 16.90 21.35 -2.35
C SER A 11 17.13 20.66 -3.70
N ARG A 12 18.33 20.86 -4.28
CA ARG A 12 18.69 20.28 -5.60
C ARG A 12 18.57 18.77 -5.61
N ASN A 13 19.06 18.08 -4.58
CA ASN A 13 19.03 16.63 -4.49
C ASN A 13 17.60 16.11 -4.44
N TYR A 14 16.71 16.79 -3.71
CA TYR A 14 15.30 16.40 -3.64
C TYR A 14 14.57 16.59 -4.98
N ARG A 15 14.85 17.66 -5.73
CA ARG A 15 14.27 17.84 -7.09
C ARG A 15 14.68 16.73 -8.03
N LEU A 16 15.98 16.39 -8.07
CA LEU A 16 16.50 15.29 -8.90
C LEU A 16 15.78 13.98 -8.55
N TYR A 17 15.74 13.66 -7.26
CA TYR A 17 15.03 12.48 -6.76
C TYR A 17 13.57 12.47 -7.18
N PHE A 18 12.84 13.55 -6.93
CA PHE A 18 11.40 13.63 -7.19
C PHE A 18 11.09 13.38 -8.67
N VAL A 19 11.82 14.00 -9.58
CA VAL A 19 11.60 13.82 -11.03
C VAL A 19 11.92 12.39 -11.45
N GLY A 20 13.11 11.89 -11.15
CA GLY A 20 13.51 10.53 -11.53
C GLY A 20 12.61 9.45 -10.92
N GLN A 21 12.28 9.61 -9.63
CA GLN A 21 11.44 8.65 -8.91
C GLN A 21 9.97 8.69 -9.37
N SER A 22 9.44 9.85 -9.76
CA SER A 22 8.08 9.96 -10.32
C SER A 22 7.96 9.15 -11.61
N ILE A 23 8.91 9.30 -12.51
CA ILE A 23 8.94 8.54 -13.78
C ILE A 23 9.06 7.04 -13.50
N SER A 24 9.97 6.64 -12.60
CA SER A 24 10.18 5.24 -12.23
C SER A 24 8.96 4.62 -11.55
N LEU A 25 8.27 5.34 -10.68
CA LEU A 25 7.06 4.84 -10.02
C LEU A 25 5.90 4.63 -11.00
N ILE A 26 5.71 5.52 -11.98
CA ILE A 26 4.72 5.31 -13.03
C ILE A 26 5.02 4.01 -13.77
N GLY A 27 6.29 3.80 -14.22
CA GLY A 27 6.72 2.56 -14.86
C GLY A 27 6.50 1.32 -13.98
N THR A 28 6.79 1.42 -12.69
CA THR A 28 6.57 0.31 -11.73
C THR A 28 5.10 -0.06 -11.60
N TRP A 29 4.18 0.92 -11.55
CA TRP A 29 2.74 0.66 -11.56
C TRP A 29 2.26 0.09 -12.89
N MET A 30 2.82 0.57 -14.02
CA MET A 30 2.58 -0.01 -15.34
C MET A 30 2.97 -1.50 -15.37
N GLN A 31 4.18 -1.84 -14.92
CA GLN A 31 4.65 -3.22 -14.87
C GLN A 31 3.75 -4.11 -14.00
N LYS A 32 3.31 -3.62 -12.84
CA LYS A 32 2.41 -4.35 -11.95
C LYS A 32 1.09 -4.72 -12.65
N THR A 33 0.49 -3.76 -13.35
CA THR A 33 -0.73 -3.96 -14.15
C THR A 33 -0.46 -4.94 -15.29
N ALA A 34 0.64 -4.76 -16.03
CA ALA A 34 1.02 -5.64 -17.14
C ALA A 34 1.24 -7.09 -16.69
N VAL A 35 1.95 -7.32 -15.58
CA VAL A 35 2.14 -8.69 -15.03
C VAL A 35 0.80 -9.35 -14.72
N SER A 36 -0.12 -8.65 -14.06
CA SER A 36 -1.44 -9.20 -13.72
C SER A 36 -2.26 -9.54 -14.97
N TRP A 37 -2.20 -8.68 -16.00
CA TRP A 37 -2.87 -8.90 -17.28
C TRP A 37 -2.30 -10.10 -18.02
N VAL A 38 -0.97 -10.17 -18.18
CA VAL A 38 -0.28 -11.27 -18.88
C VAL A 38 -0.54 -12.61 -18.18
N VAL A 39 -0.41 -12.65 -16.85
CA VAL A 39 -0.68 -13.88 -16.07
C VAL A 39 -2.12 -14.37 -16.29
N TYR A 40 -3.10 -13.45 -16.24
CA TYR A 40 -4.48 -13.84 -16.46
C TYR A 40 -4.75 -14.22 -17.91
N SER A 41 -4.18 -13.50 -18.87
CA SER A 41 -4.33 -13.82 -20.30
C SER A 41 -3.71 -15.18 -20.68
N LEU A 42 -2.62 -15.56 -20.02
CA LEU A 42 -1.93 -16.82 -20.24
C LEU A 42 -2.62 -18.00 -19.57
N THR A 43 -3.07 -17.83 -18.34
CA THR A 43 -3.53 -18.96 -17.51
C THR A 43 -5.04 -19.07 -17.37
N HIS A 44 -5.79 -17.99 -17.61
CA HIS A 44 -7.21 -17.84 -17.28
C HIS A 44 -7.55 -18.28 -15.84
N SER A 45 -6.54 -18.26 -14.94
CA SER A 45 -6.64 -18.76 -13.59
C SER A 45 -6.66 -17.62 -12.56
N LYS A 46 -7.80 -17.50 -11.86
CA LYS A 46 -7.96 -16.58 -10.75
C LYS A 46 -6.97 -16.90 -9.61
N PHE A 47 -6.67 -18.19 -9.41
CA PHE A 47 -5.69 -18.61 -8.42
C PHE A 47 -4.27 -18.13 -8.76
N MET A 48 -3.88 -18.18 -10.04
CA MET A 48 -2.56 -17.68 -10.47
C MET A 48 -2.40 -16.17 -10.26
N LEU A 49 -3.47 -15.39 -10.33
CA LEU A 49 -3.44 -13.99 -9.92
C LEU A 49 -3.10 -13.83 -8.43
N GLY A 50 -3.70 -14.68 -7.57
CA GLY A 50 -3.36 -14.74 -6.15
C GLY A 50 -1.90 -15.15 -5.91
N VAL A 51 -1.40 -16.15 -6.64
CA VAL A 51 0.01 -16.57 -6.59
C VAL A 51 0.95 -15.45 -7.05
N THR A 52 0.56 -14.68 -8.06
CA THR A 52 1.35 -13.52 -8.54
C THR A 52 1.45 -12.44 -7.47
N LEU A 53 0.35 -12.09 -6.81
CA LEU A 53 0.36 -11.16 -5.68
C LEU A 53 1.24 -11.69 -4.54
N PHE A 54 1.10 -12.97 -4.21
CA PHE A 54 1.92 -13.62 -3.18
C PHE A 54 3.40 -13.58 -3.55
N SER A 55 3.76 -13.97 -4.76
CA SER A 55 5.15 -13.97 -5.23
C SER A 55 5.78 -12.57 -5.17
N THR A 56 5.01 -11.52 -5.47
CA THR A 56 5.52 -10.14 -5.45
C THR A 56 5.63 -9.57 -4.03
N MET A 57 4.65 -9.84 -3.15
CA MET A 57 4.57 -9.15 -1.86
C MET A 57 5.16 -9.96 -0.70
N PHE A 58 5.08 -11.29 -0.72
CA PHE A 58 5.53 -12.12 0.39
C PHE A 58 7.05 -12.07 0.61
N PRO A 59 7.91 -12.12 -0.42
CA PRO A 59 9.36 -11.92 -0.23
C PRO A 59 9.67 -10.53 0.33
N SER A 60 8.96 -9.49 -0.14
CA SER A 60 9.12 -8.14 0.40
C SER A 60 8.78 -8.08 1.89
N PHE A 61 7.70 -8.70 2.30
CA PHE A 61 7.32 -8.79 3.71
C PHE A 61 8.34 -9.58 4.54
N LEU A 62 8.72 -10.77 4.08
CA LEU A 62 9.61 -11.68 4.80
C LEU A 62 10.99 -11.06 5.04
N PHE A 63 11.54 -10.38 4.04
CA PHE A 63 12.88 -9.78 4.10
C PHE A 63 12.89 -8.29 4.46
N SER A 64 11.73 -7.67 4.68
CA SER A 64 11.63 -6.23 5.04
C SER A 64 12.45 -5.86 6.27
N PHE A 65 12.52 -6.77 7.23
CA PHE A 65 13.33 -6.61 8.42
C PHE A 65 14.84 -6.56 8.10
N VAL A 66 15.31 -7.52 7.29
CA VAL A 66 16.72 -7.58 6.84
C VAL A 66 17.05 -6.33 6.03
N GLY A 67 16.12 -5.88 5.18
CA GLY A 67 16.24 -4.63 4.41
C GLY A 67 16.36 -3.40 5.31
N GLY A 68 15.57 -3.32 6.38
CA GLY A 68 15.67 -2.24 7.36
C GLY A 68 17.04 -2.20 8.05
N VAL A 69 17.53 -3.35 8.53
CA VAL A 69 18.88 -3.47 9.11
C VAL A 69 19.96 -3.12 8.10
N ALA A 70 19.81 -3.54 6.85
CA ALA A 70 20.74 -3.20 5.78
C ALA A 70 20.78 -1.67 5.53
N ALA A 71 19.61 -1.00 5.50
CA ALA A 71 19.53 0.45 5.34
C ALA A 71 20.14 1.22 6.51
N ASP A 72 20.17 0.64 7.72
CA ASP A 72 20.83 1.24 8.90
C ASP A 72 22.36 1.02 8.88
N ARG A 73 22.83 -0.14 8.38
CA ARG A 73 24.25 -0.53 8.41
C ARG A 73 25.05 -0.10 7.18
N PHE A 74 24.43 -0.07 6.02
CA PHE A 74 25.07 0.25 4.74
C PHE A 74 24.69 1.64 4.25
N SER A 75 25.44 2.15 3.28
CA SER A 75 25.10 3.40 2.60
C SER A 75 23.74 3.28 1.91
N LYS A 76 22.75 4.02 2.40
CA LYS A 76 21.39 4.07 1.85
C LYS A 76 21.40 4.39 0.35
N TYR A 77 22.28 5.30 -0.05
CA TYR A 77 22.47 5.69 -1.45
C TYR A 77 22.96 4.51 -2.32
N LYS A 78 24.01 3.79 -1.88
CA LYS A 78 24.52 2.63 -2.62
C LYS A 78 23.49 1.50 -2.66
N LEU A 79 22.80 1.28 -1.55
CA LEU A 79 21.75 0.28 -1.47
C LEU A 79 20.60 0.62 -2.42
N LEU A 80 20.13 1.88 -2.42
CA LEU A 80 19.09 2.31 -3.34
C LEU A 80 19.53 2.22 -4.80
N LEU A 81 20.76 2.64 -5.13
CA LEU A 81 21.28 2.52 -6.50
C LEU A 81 21.32 1.06 -6.96
N LEU A 82 21.80 0.15 -6.11
CA LEU A 82 21.84 -1.28 -6.42
C LEU A 82 20.43 -1.84 -6.65
N THR A 83 19.46 -1.52 -5.79
CA THR A 83 18.07 -2.00 -5.94
C THR A 83 17.44 -1.49 -7.23
N GLN A 84 17.69 -0.23 -7.63
CA GLN A 84 17.19 0.31 -8.90
C GLN A 84 17.82 -0.39 -10.12
N ILE A 85 19.14 -0.70 -10.07
CA ILE A 85 19.81 -1.44 -11.14
C ILE A 85 19.26 -2.86 -11.26
N VAL A 86 19.08 -3.58 -10.14
CA VAL A 86 18.53 -4.94 -10.16
C VAL A 86 17.07 -4.93 -10.64
N SER A 87 16.27 -3.94 -10.25
CA SER A 87 14.89 -3.77 -10.74
C SER A 87 14.86 -3.48 -12.24
N MET A 88 15.79 -2.68 -12.76
CA MET A 88 15.93 -2.43 -14.19
C MET A 88 16.26 -3.70 -14.97
N ILE A 89 17.22 -4.49 -14.49
CA ILE A 89 17.58 -5.78 -15.09
C ILE A 89 16.38 -6.73 -15.10
N GLN A 90 15.65 -6.81 -13.99
CA GLN A 90 14.43 -7.61 -13.86
C GLN A 90 13.36 -7.18 -14.89
N ALA A 91 13.15 -5.87 -15.07
CA ALA A 91 12.21 -5.34 -16.04
C ALA A 91 12.65 -5.64 -17.49
N ILE A 92 13.94 -5.54 -17.80
CA ILE A 92 14.52 -5.92 -19.11
C ILE A 92 14.28 -7.41 -19.35
N MET A 93 14.55 -8.28 -18.36
CA MET A 93 14.33 -9.72 -18.50
C MET A 93 12.87 -10.04 -18.81
N LEU A 94 11.90 -9.39 -18.13
CA LEU A 94 10.47 -9.54 -18.44
C LEU A 94 10.16 -9.07 -19.86
N ALA A 95 10.66 -7.90 -20.29
CA ALA A 95 10.43 -7.37 -21.63
C ALA A 95 10.94 -8.34 -22.70
N VAL A 96 12.16 -8.86 -22.54
CA VAL A 96 12.78 -9.81 -23.45
C VAL A 96 12.00 -11.14 -23.51
N LEU A 97 11.65 -11.72 -22.38
CA LEU A 97 10.90 -12.97 -22.31
C LEU A 97 9.56 -12.84 -23.03
N ILE A 98 8.82 -11.76 -22.78
CA ILE A 98 7.49 -11.55 -23.35
C ILE A 98 7.57 -11.22 -24.84
N TYR A 99 8.55 -10.42 -25.27
CA TYR A 99 8.78 -10.09 -26.67
C TYR A 99 9.02 -11.36 -27.52
N PHE A 100 9.89 -12.26 -27.07
CA PHE A 100 10.18 -13.50 -27.79
C PHE A 100 9.06 -14.55 -27.62
N LYS A 101 8.03 -14.31 -26.82
CA LYS A 101 6.92 -15.26 -26.55
C LYS A 101 7.41 -16.63 -26.06
N HIS A 102 8.58 -16.68 -25.48
CA HIS A 102 9.25 -17.91 -25.02
C HIS A 102 9.36 -17.87 -23.50
N TYR A 103 8.21 -17.98 -22.82
CA TYR A 103 8.14 -17.88 -21.36
C TYR A 103 7.08 -18.81 -20.78
N SER A 104 7.36 -19.26 -19.58
CA SER A 104 6.41 -19.96 -18.72
C SER A 104 5.91 -19.05 -17.59
N ILE A 105 4.79 -19.42 -16.99
CA ILE A 105 4.26 -18.69 -15.82
C ILE A 105 5.28 -18.63 -14.67
N TRP A 106 6.10 -19.68 -14.51
CA TRP A 106 7.07 -19.78 -13.42
C TRP A 106 8.18 -18.74 -13.52
N GLU A 107 8.61 -18.39 -14.72
CA GLU A 107 9.62 -17.33 -14.96
C GLU A 107 9.06 -15.96 -14.57
N ILE A 108 7.79 -15.68 -14.91
CA ILE A 108 7.12 -14.44 -14.51
C ILE A 108 6.99 -14.37 -12.99
N LEU A 109 6.61 -15.48 -12.35
CA LEU A 109 6.49 -15.56 -10.90
C LEU A 109 7.85 -15.43 -10.20
N ALA A 110 8.91 -16.05 -10.74
CA ALA A 110 10.26 -15.94 -10.21
C ALA A 110 10.78 -14.50 -10.29
N LEU A 111 10.60 -13.82 -11.43
CA LEU A 111 10.96 -12.40 -11.59
C LEU A 111 10.09 -11.48 -10.73
N SER A 112 8.83 -11.82 -10.50
CA SER A 112 7.98 -11.10 -9.55
C SER A 112 8.47 -11.27 -8.11
N ALA A 113 8.91 -12.47 -7.72
CA ALA A 113 9.49 -12.73 -6.41
C ALA A 113 10.84 -12.01 -6.23
N LEU A 114 11.67 -11.95 -7.28
CA LEU A 114 12.90 -11.16 -7.29
C LEU A 114 12.61 -9.67 -7.03
N LEU A 115 11.61 -9.11 -7.72
CA LEU A 115 11.20 -7.72 -7.50
C LEU A 115 10.70 -7.52 -6.06
N GLY A 116 9.96 -8.47 -5.52
CA GLY A 116 9.54 -8.46 -4.12
C GLY A 116 10.71 -8.44 -3.14
N LEU A 117 11.72 -9.27 -3.38
CA LEU A 117 12.96 -9.29 -2.60
C LEU A 117 13.70 -7.95 -2.68
N VAL A 118 13.85 -7.40 -3.88
CA VAL A 118 14.49 -6.08 -4.10
C VAL A 118 13.75 -4.99 -3.33
N ASN A 119 12.41 -4.99 -3.36
CA ASN A 119 11.59 -4.01 -2.66
C ASN A 119 11.77 -4.06 -1.13
N ALA A 120 12.11 -5.22 -0.55
CA ALA A 120 12.42 -5.34 0.86
C ALA A 120 13.59 -4.43 1.29
N PHE A 121 14.53 -4.18 0.40
CA PHE A 121 15.69 -3.31 0.63
C PHE A 121 15.47 -1.89 0.11
N ASP A 122 14.80 -1.75 -1.02
CA ASP A 122 14.52 -0.47 -1.69
C ASP A 122 13.71 0.48 -0.80
N VAL A 123 12.58 -0.01 -0.27
CA VAL A 123 11.63 0.82 0.48
C VAL A 123 12.27 1.48 1.71
N PRO A 124 12.94 0.76 2.62
CA PRO A 124 13.56 1.39 3.79
C PRO A 124 14.74 2.29 3.41
N ALA A 125 15.56 1.91 2.43
CA ALA A 125 16.67 2.72 1.96
C ALA A 125 16.18 4.06 1.39
N ARG A 126 15.16 4.02 0.54
CA ARG A 126 14.55 5.18 -0.10
C ARG A 126 13.90 6.12 0.92
N GLN A 127 13.09 5.59 1.83
CA GLN A 127 12.43 6.41 2.87
C GLN A 127 13.44 7.10 3.79
N SER A 128 14.50 6.40 4.15
CA SER A 128 15.57 6.96 4.99
C SER A 128 16.41 8.00 4.27
N LEU A 129 16.59 7.85 2.94
CA LEU A 129 17.43 8.76 2.15
C LEU A 129 16.77 10.12 1.92
N VAL A 130 15.43 10.22 1.96
CA VAL A 130 14.70 11.49 1.82
C VAL A 130 15.20 12.54 2.83
N TYR A 131 15.50 12.10 4.05
CA TYR A 131 16.05 12.99 5.08
C TYR A 131 17.38 13.64 4.64
N ASP A 132 18.23 12.86 3.97
CA ASP A 132 19.56 13.32 3.55
C ASP A 132 19.52 14.18 2.26
N MET A 133 18.40 14.15 1.51
CA MET A 133 18.17 14.91 0.28
C MET A 133 17.69 16.34 0.52
N VAL A 134 17.10 16.62 1.68
CA VAL A 134 16.53 17.93 2.02
C VAL A 134 17.56 18.76 2.80
N ASP A 135 17.92 19.94 2.27
CA ASP A 135 18.95 20.80 2.84
C ASP A 135 18.46 21.44 4.16
N ASP A 136 17.30 22.09 4.18
CA ASP A 136 16.67 22.59 5.41
C ASP A 136 15.65 21.58 5.96
N LYS A 137 15.89 21.08 7.18
CA LYS A 137 15.04 20.10 7.84
C LYS A 137 13.61 20.59 8.13
N LYS A 138 13.40 21.91 8.08
CA LYS A 138 12.03 22.49 8.14
C LYS A 138 11.17 22.10 6.94
N ASP A 139 11.79 21.82 5.80
CA ASP A 139 11.09 21.40 4.56
C ASP A 139 10.83 19.89 4.50
N LEU A 140 11.34 19.11 5.46
CA LEU A 140 11.14 17.65 5.49
C LEU A 140 9.66 17.22 5.51
N PRO A 141 8.75 17.83 6.29
CA PRO A 141 7.32 17.50 6.22
C PRO A 141 6.74 17.71 4.83
N ASN A 142 7.18 18.77 4.11
CA ASN A 142 6.76 19.04 2.74
C ASN A 142 7.30 17.96 1.77
N ALA A 143 8.56 17.56 1.91
CA ALA A 143 9.13 16.46 1.11
C ALA A 143 8.37 15.14 1.30
N LEU A 144 8.01 14.79 2.53
CA LEU A 144 7.23 13.58 2.83
C LEU A 144 5.81 13.65 2.23
N ALA A 145 5.16 14.83 2.29
CA ALA A 145 3.85 15.03 1.66
C ALA A 145 3.92 14.92 0.13
N LEU A 146 4.95 15.49 -0.50
CA LEU A 146 5.19 15.37 -1.94
C LEU A 146 5.48 13.91 -2.35
N ASN A 147 6.25 13.16 -1.55
CA ASN A 147 6.47 11.73 -1.80
C ASN A 147 5.17 10.93 -1.75
N SER A 148 4.31 11.21 -0.78
CA SER A 148 2.99 10.55 -0.70
C SER A 148 2.13 10.89 -1.91
N SER A 149 2.15 12.15 -2.36
CA SER A 149 1.43 12.59 -3.56
C SER A 149 1.97 11.91 -4.82
N MET A 150 3.28 11.79 -4.95
CA MET A 150 3.95 11.10 -6.06
C MET A 150 3.52 9.63 -6.15
N VAL A 151 3.51 8.89 -5.03
CA VAL A 151 3.08 7.48 -4.99
C VAL A 151 1.61 7.33 -5.39
N ASN A 152 0.72 8.17 -4.85
CA ASN A 152 -0.71 8.09 -5.16
C ASN A 152 -1.02 8.50 -6.60
N LEU A 153 -0.32 9.51 -7.14
CA LEU A 153 -0.48 9.94 -8.53
C LEU A 153 0.04 8.87 -9.50
N SER A 154 1.17 8.23 -9.20
CA SER A 154 1.68 7.13 -10.01
C SER A 154 0.75 5.91 -9.99
N ARG A 155 0.11 5.62 -8.86
CA ARG A 155 -0.92 4.59 -8.74
C ARG A 155 -2.18 4.91 -9.55
N LEU A 156 -2.53 6.18 -9.69
CA LEU A 156 -3.66 6.62 -10.51
C LEU A 156 -3.35 6.55 -12.00
N ILE A 157 -2.19 7.03 -12.42
CA ILE A 157 -1.83 7.22 -13.83
C ILE A 157 -1.24 5.93 -14.44
N GLY A 158 -0.40 5.21 -13.71
CA GLY A 158 0.36 4.06 -14.21
C GLY A 158 -0.50 2.98 -14.87
N PRO A 159 -1.55 2.47 -14.19
CA PRO A 159 -2.41 1.43 -14.75
C PRO A 159 -3.13 1.85 -16.04
N GLY A 160 -3.60 3.10 -16.11
CA GLY A 160 -4.25 3.62 -17.31
C GLY A 160 -3.30 3.65 -18.52
N ILE A 161 -2.06 4.15 -18.31
CA ILE A 161 -1.03 4.14 -19.36
C ILE A 161 -0.68 2.69 -19.73
N ALA A 162 -0.58 1.78 -18.75
CA ALA A 162 -0.29 0.37 -19.01
C ALA A 162 -1.35 -0.27 -19.89
N GLY A 163 -2.64 -0.06 -19.57
CA GLY A 163 -3.74 -0.61 -20.35
C GLY A 163 -3.71 -0.15 -21.80
N LEU A 164 -3.51 1.14 -22.03
CA LEU A 164 -3.39 1.71 -23.38
C LEU A 164 -2.15 1.19 -24.12
N ALA A 165 -1.00 1.13 -23.44
CA ALA A 165 0.24 0.62 -24.04
C ALA A 165 0.11 -0.85 -24.43
N ILE A 166 -0.47 -1.70 -23.57
CA ILE A 166 -0.69 -3.12 -23.87
C ILE A 166 -1.61 -3.29 -25.09
N GLU A 167 -2.70 -2.55 -25.14
CA GLU A 167 -3.69 -2.67 -26.20
C GLU A 167 -3.17 -2.25 -27.58
N HIS A 168 -2.36 -1.18 -27.62
CA HIS A 168 -1.95 -0.59 -28.90
C HIS A 168 -0.51 -0.95 -29.31
N LEU A 169 0.37 -1.28 -28.36
CA LEU A 169 1.78 -1.51 -28.61
C LEU A 169 2.27 -2.91 -28.24
N GLY A 170 1.50 -3.63 -27.42
CA GLY A 170 1.86 -4.98 -26.95
C GLY A 170 2.27 -5.05 -25.47
N ASP A 171 2.24 -6.27 -24.95
CA ASP A 171 2.51 -6.53 -23.54
C ASP A 171 3.95 -6.23 -23.13
N ASP A 172 4.92 -6.52 -24.02
CA ASP A 172 6.36 -6.33 -23.84
C ASP A 172 6.75 -4.86 -23.68
N VAL A 173 6.05 -3.95 -24.36
CA VAL A 173 6.33 -2.51 -24.33
C VAL A 173 6.19 -1.94 -22.92
N CYS A 174 5.23 -2.40 -22.12
CA CYS A 174 5.09 -1.94 -20.74
C CYS A 174 6.32 -2.25 -19.89
N PHE A 175 6.92 -3.42 -20.07
CA PHE A 175 8.14 -3.82 -19.35
C PHE A 175 9.35 -3.04 -19.86
N GLY A 176 9.44 -2.80 -21.16
CA GLY A 176 10.47 -1.97 -21.79
C GLY A 176 10.40 -0.51 -21.31
N LEU A 177 9.22 0.08 -21.27
CA LEU A 177 9.01 1.43 -20.73
C LEU A 177 9.37 1.53 -19.24
N ASN A 178 9.07 0.50 -18.46
CA ASN A 178 9.49 0.46 -17.05
C ASN A 178 11.01 0.34 -16.94
N ALA A 179 11.67 -0.49 -17.76
CA ALA A 179 13.14 -0.58 -17.80
C ALA A 179 13.77 0.79 -18.11
N LEU A 180 13.23 1.52 -19.10
CA LEU A 180 13.64 2.89 -19.42
C LEU A 180 13.39 3.87 -18.25
N SER A 181 12.29 3.72 -17.53
CA SER A 181 11.97 4.56 -16.39
C SER A 181 13.00 4.45 -15.27
N PHE A 182 13.61 3.28 -15.08
CA PHE A 182 14.72 3.09 -14.14
C PHE A 182 15.97 3.86 -14.55
N VAL A 183 16.22 4.07 -15.84
CA VAL A 183 17.33 4.93 -16.31
C VAL A 183 17.16 6.35 -15.78
N ALA A 184 15.93 6.89 -15.73
CA ALA A 184 15.67 8.22 -15.21
C ALA A 184 16.01 8.34 -13.71
N VAL A 185 15.59 7.38 -12.87
CA VAL A 185 15.90 7.42 -11.44
C VAL A 185 17.38 7.12 -11.15
N ILE A 186 18.01 6.19 -11.88
CA ILE A 186 19.43 5.90 -11.73
C ILE A 186 20.25 7.14 -12.12
N SER A 187 19.95 7.79 -13.24
CA SER A 187 20.63 9.03 -13.66
C SER A 187 20.44 10.14 -12.63
N SER A 188 19.24 10.31 -12.08
CA SER A 188 19.00 11.31 -11.06
C SER A 188 19.77 11.02 -9.76
N LEU A 189 19.88 9.75 -9.35
CA LEU A 189 20.70 9.34 -8.21
C LEU A 189 22.19 9.64 -8.46
N LEU A 190 22.73 9.32 -9.63
CA LEU A 190 24.14 9.56 -9.98
C LEU A 190 24.47 11.07 -10.02
N LEU A 191 23.53 11.94 -10.36
CA LEU A 191 23.69 13.39 -10.37
C LEU A 191 23.61 14.04 -8.99
N MET A 192 23.20 13.27 -7.94
CA MET A 192 23.11 13.79 -6.58
C MET A 192 24.48 13.96 -5.92
N LYS A 193 24.58 14.97 -5.08
CA LYS A 193 25.72 15.21 -4.20
C LYS A 193 25.27 15.06 -2.74
N LEU A 194 25.40 13.85 -2.21
CA LEU A 194 25.01 13.55 -0.84
C LEU A 194 26.22 13.57 0.10
N PRO A 195 26.02 13.88 1.39
CA PRO A 195 27.06 13.81 2.39
C PRO A 195 27.59 12.38 2.56
N LYS A 196 28.86 12.26 2.97
CA LYS A 196 29.45 10.94 3.23
C LYS A 196 28.67 10.22 4.33
N TYR A 197 28.30 8.98 4.05
CA TYR A 197 27.60 8.14 5.03
C TYR A 197 28.55 7.72 6.16
N ILE A 198 28.14 7.95 7.39
CA ILE A 198 28.81 7.45 8.59
C ILE A 198 27.94 6.34 9.18
N SER A 199 28.44 5.11 9.15
CA SER A 199 27.74 3.95 9.71
C SER A 199 27.57 4.11 11.23
N LYS A 200 26.34 3.92 11.71
CA LYS A 200 26.05 3.83 13.13
C LYS A 200 25.77 2.37 13.47
N PRO A 201 26.53 1.75 14.40
CA PRO A 201 26.23 0.38 14.82
C PRO A 201 24.86 0.33 15.51
N SER A 202 23.97 -0.52 15.02
CA SER A 202 22.68 -0.81 15.65
C SER A 202 22.80 -2.10 16.44
N THR A 203 22.54 -2.04 17.75
CA THR A 203 22.57 -3.18 18.68
C THR A 203 21.17 -3.69 19.02
N LYS A 204 20.15 -3.39 18.18
CA LYS A 204 18.75 -3.67 18.51
C LYS A 204 18.45 -5.18 18.51
N ASN A 205 17.88 -5.65 19.61
CA ASN A 205 17.30 -6.98 19.72
C ASN A 205 15.84 -6.96 19.20
N VAL A 206 15.66 -7.29 17.94
CA VAL A 206 14.37 -7.16 17.24
C VAL A 206 13.32 -8.14 17.71
N LEU A 207 13.70 -9.38 18.00
CA LEU A 207 12.75 -10.36 18.54
C LEU A 207 12.23 -9.91 19.92
N GLY A 208 13.10 -9.32 20.73
CA GLY A 208 12.72 -8.70 22.01
C GLY A 208 11.75 -7.55 21.82
N GLU A 209 12.06 -6.61 20.91
CA GLU A 209 11.20 -5.47 20.60
C GLU A 209 9.83 -5.90 20.04
N LEU A 210 9.78 -6.93 19.18
CA LEU A 210 8.53 -7.48 18.65
C LEU A 210 7.68 -8.10 19.79
N ARG A 211 8.30 -8.87 20.69
CA ARG A 211 7.62 -9.45 21.84
C ARG A 211 7.04 -8.38 22.77
N GLU A 212 7.80 -7.33 23.03
CA GLU A 212 7.32 -6.22 23.85
C GLU A 212 6.16 -5.48 23.17
N GLY A 213 6.22 -5.26 21.85
CA GLY A 213 5.13 -4.72 21.07
C GLY A 213 3.86 -5.54 21.16
N LEU A 214 3.96 -6.88 21.02
CA LEU A 214 2.83 -7.81 21.15
C LEU A 214 2.22 -7.78 22.55
N LEU A 215 3.05 -7.76 23.60
CA LEU A 215 2.58 -7.65 24.99
C LEU A 215 1.86 -6.32 25.24
N TYR A 216 2.38 -5.21 24.71
CA TYR A 216 1.74 -3.90 24.80
C TYR A 216 0.37 -3.89 24.11
N VAL A 217 0.29 -4.42 22.88
CA VAL A 217 -0.96 -4.52 22.11
C VAL A 217 -1.99 -5.39 22.85
N LYS A 218 -1.57 -6.52 23.45
CA LYS A 218 -2.42 -7.39 24.26
C LYS A 218 -2.98 -6.66 25.50
N ARG A 219 -2.17 -5.78 26.11
CA ARG A 219 -2.58 -4.96 27.27
C ARG A 219 -3.40 -3.73 26.91
N THR A 220 -3.43 -3.36 25.61
CA THR A 220 -4.14 -2.17 25.14
C THR A 220 -5.22 -2.57 24.11
N PRO A 221 -6.42 -3.00 24.57
CA PRO A 221 -7.45 -3.59 23.71
C PRO A 221 -7.90 -2.69 22.54
N SER A 222 -7.85 -1.36 22.72
CA SER A 222 -8.22 -0.42 21.66
C SER A 222 -7.24 -0.43 20.48
N ILE A 223 -5.94 -0.63 20.74
CA ILE A 223 -4.91 -0.73 19.72
C ILE A 223 -4.92 -2.12 19.11
N GLY A 224 -5.06 -3.17 19.97
CA GLY A 224 -5.18 -4.55 19.51
C GLY A 224 -6.33 -4.75 18.53
N PHE A 225 -7.47 -4.14 18.82
CA PHE A 225 -8.64 -4.19 17.94
C PHE A 225 -8.37 -3.51 16.58
N LEU A 226 -7.71 -2.35 16.56
CA LEU A 226 -7.37 -1.65 15.31
C LEU A 226 -6.42 -2.48 14.43
N ILE A 227 -5.40 -3.11 15.03
CA ILE A 227 -4.45 -3.96 14.30
C ILE A 227 -5.13 -5.23 13.78
N LEU A 228 -5.97 -5.87 14.60
CA LEU A 228 -6.74 -7.04 14.18
C LEU A 228 -7.68 -6.70 13.03
N MET A 229 -8.43 -5.60 13.15
CA MET A 229 -9.34 -5.12 12.11
C MET A 229 -8.59 -4.87 10.79
N LEU A 230 -7.42 -4.22 10.86
CA LEU A 230 -6.57 -4.00 9.68
C LEU A 230 -6.10 -5.31 9.07
N GLY A 231 -5.63 -6.25 9.90
CA GLY A 231 -5.19 -7.57 9.44
C GLY A 231 -6.30 -8.35 8.74
N MET A 232 -7.52 -8.33 9.29
CA MET A 232 -8.70 -8.95 8.68
C MET A 232 -9.09 -8.31 7.36
N ILE A 233 -9.06 -6.97 7.26
CA ILE A 233 -9.30 -6.25 6.01
C ILE A 233 -8.21 -6.57 4.99
N SER A 234 -6.95 -6.62 5.41
CA SER A 234 -5.82 -6.94 4.52
C SER A 234 -5.88 -8.38 4.01
N LEU A 235 -6.36 -9.32 4.83
CA LEU A 235 -6.50 -10.72 4.45
C LEU A 235 -7.72 -10.99 3.57
N LEU A 236 -8.88 -10.42 3.92
CA LEU A 236 -10.18 -10.84 3.38
C LEU A 236 -10.84 -9.83 2.45
N VAL A 237 -10.34 -8.59 2.35
CA VAL A 237 -11.00 -7.54 1.56
C VAL A 237 -10.07 -6.87 0.56
N LEU A 238 -8.85 -6.49 0.95
CA LEU A 238 -7.91 -5.81 0.04
C LEU A 238 -7.53 -6.63 -1.20
N PRO A 239 -7.53 -7.98 -1.17
CA PRO A 239 -7.20 -8.77 -2.34
C PRO A 239 -8.23 -8.71 -3.48
N PHE A 240 -9.39 -8.05 -3.32
CA PHE A 240 -10.36 -7.84 -4.41
C PHE A 240 -9.69 -7.29 -5.68
N SER A 241 -8.69 -6.42 -5.51
CA SER A 241 -7.95 -5.84 -6.62
C SER A 241 -7.21 -6.87 -7.48
N THR A 242 -6.91 -8.04 -6.93
CA THR A 242 -6.30 -9.16 -7.65
C THR A 242 -7.24 -9.74 -8.72
N LEU A 243 -8.55 -9.59 -8.52
CA LEU A 243 -9.57 -10.12 -9.43
C LEU A 243 -9.99 -9.13 -10.53
N ILE A 244 -9.48 -7.92 -10.54
CA ILE A 244 -9.84 -6.88 -11.54
C ILE A 244 -9.54 -7.29 -12.99
N PRO A 245 -8.44 -8.00 -13.33
CA PRO A 245 -8.24 -8.51 -14.68
C PRO A 245 -9.39 -9.44 -15.15
N VAL A 246 -9.97 -10.21 -14.22
CA VAL A 246 -11.12 -11.09 -14.50
C VAL A 246 -12.37 -10.26 -14.83
N TYR A 247 -12.61 -9.18 -14.07
CA TYR A 247 -13.71 -8.26 -14.38
C TYR A 247 -13.55 -7.65 -15.76
N ALA A 248 -12.38 -7.14 -16.08
CA ALA A 248 -12.12 -6.51 -17.36
C ALA A 248 -12.36 -7.47 -18.53
N LYS A 249 -11.82 -8.70 -18.45
CA LYS A 249 -11.84 -9.66 -19.54
C LYS A 249 -13.15 -10.46 -19.63
N ASP A 250 -13.64 -10.97 -18.51
CA ASP A 250 -14.75 -11.94 -18.51
C ASP A 250 -16.11 -11.28 -18.27
N ILE A 251 -16.20 -10.24 -17.45
CA ILE A 251 -17.47 -9.57 -17.12
C ILE A 251 -17.78 -8.47 -18.12
N PHE A 252 -16.82 -7.53 -18.32
CA PHE A 252 -17.01 -6.41 -19.24
C PHE A 252 -16.64 -6.74 -20.69
N LYS A 253 -16.08 -7.94 -20.94
CA LYS A 253 -15.65 -8.38 -22.29
C LYS A 253 -14.70 -7.37 -22.97
N GLY A 254 -13.93 -6.69 -22.14
CA GLY A 254 -13.02 -5.62 -22.57
C GLY A 254 -11.58 -6.10 -22.75
N THR A 255 -10.71 -5.14 -22.92
CA THR A 255 -9.30 -5.29 -23.23
C THR A 255 -8.40 -4.92 -22.04
N ALA A 256 -7.10 -4.85 -22.27
CA ALA A 256 -6.14 -4.34 -21.29
C ALA A 256 -6.43 -2.90 -20.87
N SER A 257 -6.94 -2.05 -21.78
CA SER A 257 -7.37 -0.69 -21.43
C SER A 257 -8.52 -0.70 -20.44
N THR A 258 -9.48 -1.60 -20.58
CA THR A 258 -10.58 -1.76 -19.62
C THR A 258 -10.03 -2.08 -18.23
N PHE A 259 -9.07 -3.00 -18.13
CA PHE A 259 -8.39 -3.31 -16.86
C PHE A 259 -7.65 -2.09 -16.31
N GLY A 260 -6.83 -1.43 -17.13
CA GLY A 260 -6.06 -0.26 -16.73
C GLY A 260 -6.93 0.88 -16.22
N ILE A 261 -8.10 1.12 -16.85
CA ILE A 261 -9.05 2.16 -16.42
C ILE A 261 -9.69 1.80 -15.08
N ILE A 262 -10.08 0.53 -14.84
CA ILE A 262 -10.64 0.09 -13.55
C ILE A 262 -9.59 0.26 -12.44
N ASP A 263 -8.34 -0.16 -12.68
CA ASP A 263 -7.26 -0.04 -11.69
C ASP A 263 -6.89 1.44 -11.43
N SER A 264 -6.95 2.29 -12.47
CA SER A 264 -6.84 3.76 -12.33
C SER A 264 -8.01 4.37 -11.53
N ALA A 265 -9.24 3.88 -11.71
CA ALA A 265 -10.40 4.31 -10.92
C ALA A 265 -10.22 3.96 -9.42
N ILE A 266 -9.63 2.81 -9.10
CA ILE A 266 -9.20 2.44 -7.75
C ILE A 266 -8.14 3.45 -7.25
N GLY A 267 -7.17 3.80 -8.11
CA GLY A 267 -6.17 4.84 -7.82
C GLY A 267 -6.77 6.20 -7.52
N LEU A 268 -7.79 6.61 -8.30
CA LEU A 268 -8.52 7.87 -8.10
C LEU A 268 -9.25 7.90 -6.76
N GLY A 269 -9.94 6.82 -6.42
CA GLY A 269 -10.60 6.68 -5.12
C GLY A 269 -9.60 6.77 -3.96
N ALA A 270 -8.46 6.09 -4.08
CA ALA A 270 -7.41 6.17 -3.07
C ALA A 270 -6.80 7.57 -2.93
N PHE A 271 -6.55 8.25 -4.05
CA PHE A 271 -6.01 9.61 -4.08
C PHE A 271 -6.98 10.62 -3.45
N THR A 272 -8.25 10.58 -3.84
CA THR A 272 -9.28 11.46 -3.25
C THR A 272 -9.53 11.17 -1.77
N GLY A 273 -9.44 9.90 -1.35
CA GLY A 273 -9.47 9.50 0.06
C GLY A 273 -8.32 10.09 0.87
N ALA A 274 -7.10 10.09 0.32
CA ALA A 274 -5.94 10.71 0.96
C ALA A 274 -6.09 12.23 1.09
N ILE A 275 -6.59 12.93 0.05
CA ILE A 275 -6.88 14.37 0.09
C ILE A 275 -7.96 14.69 1.14
N PHE A 276 -9.05 13.90 1.15
CA PHE A 276 -10.11 14.05 2.16
C PHE A 276 -9.53 14.02 3.58
N LEU A 277 -8.67 13.06 3.88
CA LEU A 277 -8.06 12.95 5.20
C LEU A 277 -7.14 14.14 5.53
N ALA A 278 -6.36 14.59 4.56
CA ALA A 278 -5.47 15.75 4.72
C ALA A 278 -6.27 17.05 4.99
N SER A 279 -7.52 17.13 4.51
CA SER A 279 -8.41 18.28 4.72
C SER A 279 -9.17 18.27 6.05
N LEU A 280 -9.09 17.18 6.83
CA LEU A 280 -9.79 17.08 8.10
C LEU A 280 -9.19 18.02 9.16
N LYS A 281 -10.06 18.87 9.74
CA LYS A 281 -9.65 19.75 10.84
C LYS A 281 -9.27 18.95 12.08
N PRO A 282 -8.29 19.43 12.89
CA PRO A 282 -7.97 18.86 14.18
C PRO A 282 -9.21 18.71 15.08
N GLY A 283 -9.26 17.66 15.92
CA GLY A 283 -10.36 17.41 16.83
C GLY A 283 -11.53 16.61 16.28
N LYS A 284 -11.52 16.23 14.99
CA LYS A 284 -12.53 15.32 14.44
C LYS A 284 -12.41 13.90 15.03
N ASN A 285 -13.55 13.24 15.23
CA ASN A 285 -13.59 11.88 15.74
C ASN A 285 -13.16 10.87 14.66
N LEU A 286 -11.85 10.64 14.55
CA LEU A 286 -11.28 9.72 13.56
C LEU A 286 -11.83 8.29 13.69
N ARG A 287 -12.17 7.82 14.89
CA ARG A 287 -12.74 6.47 15.07
C ARG A 287 -14.13 6.35 14.43
N LYS A 288 -14.95 7.40 14.50
CA LYS A 288 -16.25 7.43 13.82
C LYS A 288 -16.06 7.50 12.29
N ILE A 289 -15.14 8.33 11.81
CA ILE A 289 -14.83 8.45 10.39
C ILE A 289 -14.28 7.12 9.85
N LEU A 290 -13.44 6.42 10.63
CA LEU A 290 -12.95 5.08 10.29
C LEU A 290 -14.09 4.08 10.09
N ALA A 291 -15.06 4.05 11.00
CA ALA A 291 -16.23 3.17 10.87
C ALA A 291 -17.03 3.48 9.59
N ILE A 292 -17.32 4.76 9.33
CA ILE A 292 -18.06 5.19 8.13
C ILE A 292 -17.31 4.76 6.85
N ASN A 293 -16.00 5.02 6.77
CA ASN A 293 -15.21 4.67 5.59
C ASN A 293 -15.07 3.16 5.40
N THR A 294 -15.08 2.36 6.47
CA THR A 294 -15.14 0.90 6.35
C THR A 294 -16.46 0.44 5.73
N PHE A 295 -17.60 1.06 6.08
CA PHE A 295 -18.88 0.82 5.41
C PHE A 295 -18.87 1.28 3.96
N VAL A 296 -18.32 2.47 3.66
CA VAL A 296 -18.19 2.97 2.30
C VAL A 296 -17.38 2.00 1.44
N PHE A 297 -16.28 1.46 1.97
CA PHE A 297 -15.47 0.46 1.29
C PHE A 297 -16.28 -0.80 0.99
N GLY A 298 -16.90 -1.40 2.01
CA GLY A 298 -17.68 -2.63 1.84
C GLY A 298 -18.88 -2.46 0.89
N THR A 299 -19.65 -1.36 1.06
CA THR A 299 -20.81 -1.07 0.20
C THR A 299 -20.37 -0.82 -1.24
N GLY A 300 -19.28 -0.07 -1.45
CA GLY A 300 -18.71 0.14 -2.79
C GLY A 300 -18.36 -1.18 -3.50
N LEU A 301 -17.75 -2.14 -2.77
CA LEU A 301 -17.44 -3.46 -3.33
C LEU A 301 -18.69 -4.30 -3.62
N VAL A 302 -19.68 -4.30 -2.73
CA VAL A 302 -20.95 -5.02 -2.95
C VAL A 302 -21.66 -4.49 -4.20
N LEU A 303 -21.74 -3.17 -4.36
CA LEU A 303 -22.36 -2.55 -5.54
C LEU A 303 -21.56 -2.79 -6.82
N PHE A 304 -20.22 -2.75 -6.73
CA PHE A 304 -19.32 -3.06 -7.85
C PHE A 304 -19.45 -4.51 -8.30
N SER A 305 -19.59 -5.46 -7.36
CA SER A 305 -19.42 -6.89 -7.60
C SER A 305 -20.30 -7.46 -8.72
N HIS A 306 -21.58 -7.06 -8.80
CA HIS A 306 -22.54 -7.53 -9.81
C HIS A 306 -22.89 -6.46 -10.86
N MET A 307 -22.17 -5.33 -10.86
CA MET A 307 -22.43 -4.28 -11.83
C MET A 307 -21.96 -4.68 -13.22
N THR A 308 -22.87 -4.69 -14.18
CA THR A 308 -22.57 -4.98 -15.59
C THR A 308 -22.44 -3.70 -16.43
N TYR A 309 -23.02 -2.59 -15.98
CA TYR A 309 -22.89 -1.31 -16.65
C TYR A 309 -21.57 -0.66 -16.25
N TYR A 310 -20.61 -0.64 -17.18
CA TYR A 310 -19.23 -0.27 -16.95
C TYR A 310 -19.02 1.11 -16.27
N PRO A 311 -19.71 2.21 -16.68
CA PRO A 311 -19.52 3.51 -16.01
C PRO A 311 -19.93 3.51 -14.53
N LEU A 312 -21.02 2.80 -14.16
CA LEU A 312 -21.42 2.66 -12.76
C LEU A 312 -20.45 1.76 -11.99
N ALA A 313 -19.88 0.74 -12.62
CA ALA A 313 -18.85 -0.07 -12.01
C ALA A 313 -17.62 0.77 -11.63
N LEU A 314 -17.16 1.65 -12.53
CA LEU A 314 -16.09 2.59 -12.25
C LEU A 314 -16.42 3.51 -11.07
N LEU A 315 -17.64 4.03 -11.00
CA LEU A 315 -18.09 4.87 -9.90
C LEU A 315 -18.05 4.11 -8.57
N PHE A 316 -18.61 2.91 -8.51
CA PHE A 316 -18.70 2.13 -7.26
C PHE A 316 -17.33 1.64 -6.78
N VAL A 317 -16.44 1.21 -7.68
CA VAL A 317 -15.08 0.83 -7.30
C VAL A 317 -14.27 2.03 -6.83
N THR A 318 -14.47 3.21 -7.42
CA THR A 318 -13.85 4.48 -6.97
C THR A 318 -14.30 4.85 -5.56
N ILE A 319 -15.61 4.77 -5.27
CA ILE A 319 -16.17 5.03 -3.93
C ILE A 319 -15.63 4.00 -2.93
N GLY A 320 -15.58 2.72 -3.30
CA GLY A 320 -14.99 1.68 -2.46
C GLY A 320 -13.52 1.97 -2.14
N ALA A 321 -12.73 2.33 -3.14
CA ALA A 321 -11.31 2.63 -2.99
C ALA A 321 -11.05 3.91 -2.16
N PHE A 322 -11.94 4.91 -2.23
CA PHE A 322 -11.92 6.06 -1.32
C PHE A 322 -12.07 5.60 0.15
N GLY A 323 -13.04 4.74 0.43
CA GLY A 323 -13.24 4.17 1.76
C GLY A 323 -12.05 3.33 2.22
N MET A 324 -11.48 2.51 1.33
CA MET A 324 -10.30 1.69 1.56
C MET A 324 -9.09 2.52 2.00
N MET A 325 -8.72 3.55 1.23
CA MET A 325 -7.55 4.38 1.55
C MET A 325 -7.75 5.16 2.84
N SER A 326 -8.96 5.69 3.03
CA SER A 326 -9.34 6.38 4.26
C SER A 326 -9.23 5.46 5.47
N GLN A 327 -9.71 4.23 5.37
CA GLN A 327 -9.66 3.23 6.43
C GLN A 327 -8.19 2.92 6.83
N VAL A 328 -7.33 2.61 5.86
CA VAL A 328 -5.92 2.28 6.11
C VAL A 328 -5.18 3.46 6.76
N THR A 329 -5.36 4.66 6.21
CA THR A 329 -4.65 5.86 6.68
C THR A 329 -5.13 6.31 8.07
N ILE A 330 -6.45 6.28 8.34
CA ILE A 330 -6.99 6.62 9.67
C ILE A 330 -6.52 5.62 10.72
N THR A 331 -6.48 4.33 10.40
CA THR A 331 -5.96 3.30 11.31
C THR A 331 -4.51 3.59 11.70
N ASN A 332 -3.67 3.91 10.73
CA ASN A 332 -2.28 4.30 10.97
C ASN A 332 -2.20 5.57 11.86
N THR A 333 -2.96 6.60 11.53
CA THR A 333 -3.01 7.85 12.31
C THR A 333 -3.43 7.60 13.75
N LEU A 334 -4.50 6.82 13.96
CA LEU A 334 -4.98 6.47 15.31
C LEU A 334 -3.93 5.73 16.12
N ILE A 335 -3.22 4.78 15.51
CA ILE A 335 -2.12 4.06 16.18
C ILE A 335 -1.01 5.04 16.56
N GLN A 336 -0.54 5.87 15.60
CA GLN A 336 0.55 6.80 15.84
C GLN A 336 0.24 7.85 16.91
N THR A 337 -1.01 8.28 17.02
CA THR A 337 -1.43 9.32 17.98
C THR A 337 -1.88 8.79 19.33
N THR A 338 -2.22 7.49 19.42
CA THR A 338 -2.73 6.89 20.67
C THR A 338 -1.67 6.09 21.43
N VAL A 339 -0.68 5.54 20.71
CA VAL A 339 0.38 4.71 21.30
C VAL A 339 1.39 5.56 22.03
N ASP A 340 1.84 5.06 23.19
CA ASP A 340 2.95 5.66 23.95
C ASP A 340 4.16 5.90 23.04
N PRO A 341 4.79 7.09 23.06
CA PRO A 341 5.98 7.39 22.25
C PRO A 341 7.08 6.34 22.33
N ALA A 342 7.33 5.75 23.51
CA ALA A 342 8.33 4.71 23.73
C ALA A 342 8.02 3.38 23.02
N MET A 343 6.73 3.08 22.78
CA MET A 343 6.26 1.85 22.16
C MET A 343 5.86 2.03 20.69
N ARG A 344 5.83 3.28 20.19
CA ARG A 344 5.29 3.63 18.86
C ARG A 344 5.96 2.84 17.74
N GLY A 345 7.28 2.77 17.71
CA GLY A 345 8.01 2.02 16.67
C GLY A 345 7.63 0.54 16.62
N ARG A 346 7.53 -0.10 17.80
CA ARG A 346 7.18 -1.53 17.93
C ARG A 346 5.75 -1.81 17.47
N VAL A 347 4.81 -0.93 17.81
CA VAL A 347 3.40 -1.08 17.40
C VAL A 347 3.21 -0.78 15.91
N ILE A 348 3.93 0.19 15.35
CA ILE A 348 3.93 0.46 13.90
C ILE A 348 4.50 -0.74 13.12
N SER A 349 5.50 -1.44 13.64
CA SER A 349 5.98 -2.68 13.02
C SER A 349 4.88 -3.76 12.98
N LEU A 350 4.10 -3.91 14.06
CA LEU A 350 2.94 -4.83 14.06
C LEU A 350 1.84 -4.40 13.09
N TYR A 351 1.58 -3.08 12.97
CA TYR A 351 0.69 -2.54 11.95
C TYR A 351 1.16 -2.91 10.53
N ALA A 352 2.45 -2.72 10.25
CA ALA A 352 3.05 -3.05 8.96
C ALA A 352 2.96 -4.56 8.67
N MET A 353 3.20 -5.41 9.67
CA MET A 353 3.01 -6.86 9.56
C MET A 353 1.55 -7.24 9.26
N ALA A 354 0.59 -6.63 9.94
CA ALA A 354 -0.83 -6.87 9.71
C ALA A 354 -1.26 -6.40 8.30
N PHE A 355 -0.72 -5.30 7.81
CA PHE A 355 -1.08 -4.75 6.50
C PHE A 355 -0.38 -5.50 5.36
N PHE A 356 0.95 -5.53 5.35
CA PHE A 356 1.74 -6.08 4.25
C PHE A 356 1.89 -7.59 4.28
N GLY A 357 1.82 -8.21 5.48
CA GLY A 357 1.95 -9.66 5.63
C GLY A 357 0.66 -10.42 5.36
N MET A 358 -0.50 -9.84 5.69
CA MET A 358 -1.78 -10.51 5.49
C MET A 358 -2.29 -10.40 4.05
N GLN A 359 -1.98 -9.34 3.33
CA GLN A 359 -2.46 -9.12 1.96
C GLN A 359 -2.01 -10.20 0.96
N PRO A 360 -0.74 -10.64 0.89
CA PRO A 360 -0.33 -11.72 -0.01
C PRO A 360 -0.98 -13.07 0.34
N LEU A 361 -1.16 -13.37 1.63
CA LEU A 361 -1.90 -14.55 2.07
C LEU A 361 -3.36 -14.47 1.65
N GLY A 362 -3.96 -13.29 1.77
CA GLY A 362 -5.31 -13.01 1.30
C GLY A 362 -5.46 -13.23 -0.21
N GLY A 363 -4.48 -12.82 -1.00
CA GLY A 363 -4.46 -13.07 -2.44
C GLY A 363 -4.57 -14.56 -2.79
N LEU A 364 -3.83 -15.43 -2.07
CA LEU A 364 -3.94 -16.88 -2.24
C LEU A 364 -5.34 -17.40 -1.84
N VAL A 365 -5.85 -16.96 -0.69
CA VAL A 365 -7.16 -17.36 -0.18
C VAL A 365 -8.27 -16.95 -1.15
N ILE A 366 -8.30 -15.69 -1.57
CA ILE A 366 -9.31 -15.16 -2.48
C ILE A 366 -9.18 -15.77 -3.88
N GLY A 367 -7.95 -15.93 -4.39
CA GLY A 367 -7.69 -16.63 -5.64
C GLY A 367 -8.18 -18.09 -5.62
N TYR A 368 -8.01 -18.78 -4.50
CA TYR A 368 -8.51 -20.15 -4.32
C TYR A 368 -10.05 -20.20 -4.22
N ILE A 369 -10.65 -19.35 -3.40
CA ILE A 369 -12.12 -19.27 -3.24
C ILE A 369 -12.80 -18.94 -4.56
N SER A 370 -12.24 -17.99 -5.32
CA SER A 370 -12.81 -17.57 -6.61
C SER A 370 -12.71 -18.65 -7.70
N LYS A 371 -11.98 -19.74 -7.46
CA LYS A 371 -12.00 -20.92 -8.33
C LYS A 371 -13.35 -21.67 -8.27
N TYR A 372 -13.98 -21.69 -7.09
CA TYR A 372 -15.24 -22.40 -6.84
C TYR A 372 -16.45 -21.47 -6.91
N LEU A 373 -16.26 -20.20 -6.51
CA LEU A 373 -17.28 -19.17 -6.62
C LEU A 373 -17.07 -18.34 -7.90
N SER A 374 -18.14 -17.69 -8.39
CA SER A 374 -17.96 -16.66 -9.42
C SER A 374 -17.11 -15.50 -8.85
N VAL A 375 -16.42 -14.77 -9.74
CA VAL A 375 -15.65 -13.58 -9.33
C VAL A 375 -16.55 -12.54 -8.66
N GLN A 376 -17.77 -12.38 -9.16
CA GLN A 376 -18.77 -11.47 -8.64
C GLN A 376 -19.18 -11.83 -7.21
N ASN A 377 -19.50 -13.10 -6.94
CA ASN A 377 -19.85 -13.57 -5.59
C ASN A 377 -18.66 -13.49 -4.63
N THR A 378 -17.44 -13.70 -5.12
CA THR A 378 -16.22 -13.56 -4.29
C THR A 378 -16.07 -12.10 -3.84
N VAL A 379 -16.11 -11.14 -4.76
CA VAL A 379 -15.96 -9.71 -4.41
C VAL A 379 -17.16 -9.21 -3.58
N MET A 380 -18.37 -9.72 -3.83
CA MET A 380 -19.52 -9.45 -2.98
C MET A 380 -19.28 -9.93 -1.54
N GLY A 381 -18.74 -11.12 -1.37
CA GLY A 381 -18.34 -11.67 -0.07
C GLY A 381 -17.30 -10.80 0.64
N GLU A 382 -16.27 -10.35 -0.08
CA GLU A 382 -15.27 -9.40 0.45
C GLU A 382 -15.92 -8.10 0.93
N GLY A 383 -16.86 -7.56 0.16
CA GLY A 383 -17.64 -6.38 0.55
C GLY A 383 -18.47 -6.60 1.82
N PHE A 384 -19.15 -7.74 1.95
CA PHE A 384 -19.88 -8.10 3.17
C PHE A 384 -18.96 -8.29 4.38
N PHE A 385 -17.77 -8.86 4.20
CA PHE A 385 -16.76 -8.94 5.26
C PHE A 385 -16.32 -7.55 5.73
N ALA A 386 -16.12 -6.60 4.81
CA ALA A 386 -15.81 -5.22 5.18
C ALA A 386 -16.95 -4.59 6.00
N ILE A 387 -18.20 -4.78 5.59
CA ILE A 387 -19.39 -4.29 6.32
C ILE A 387 -19.45 -4.94 7.71
N LEU A 388 -19.24 -6.23 7.83
CA LEU A 388 -19.21 -6.95 9.10
C LEU A 388 -18.12 -6.39 10.03
N ILE A 389 -16.92 -6.16 9.51
CA ILE A 389 -15.83 -5.54 10.28
C ILE A 389 -16.23 -4.13 10.74
N GLY A 390 -16.91 -3.35 9.88
CA GLY A 390 -17.45 -2.05 10.23
C GLY A 390 -18.48 -2.12 11.38
N LEU A 391 -19.39 -3.10 11.35
CA LEU A 391 -20.36 -3.35 12.44
C LEU A 391 -19.66 -3.73 13.75
N LEU A 392 -18.66 -4.61 13.69
CA LEU A 392 -17.86 -4.99 14.85
C LEU A 392 -17.11 -3.77 15.44
N HIS A 393 -16.61 -2.88 14.58
CA HIS A 393 -15.98 -1.64 15.01
C HIS A 393 -16.95 -0.72 15.73
N VAL A 394 -18.13 -0.50 15.18
CA VAL A 394 -19.19 0.32 15.83
C VAL A 394 -19.58 -0.29 17.18
N ARG A 395 -19.79 -1.61 17.25
CA ARG A 395 -20.10 -2.31 18.51
C ARG A 395 -18.98 -2.15 19.55
N PHE A 396 -17.73 -2.25 19.13
CA PHE A 396 -16.57 -2.03 19.98
C PHE A 396 -16.55 -0.60 20.55
N LEU A 397 -16.79 0.42 19.71
CA LEU A 397 -16.85 1.81 20.15
C LEU A 397 -17.96 2.05 21.18
N HIS A 398 -19.14 1.46 21.00
CA HIS A 398 -20.26 1.58 21.93
C HIS A 398 -19.94 0.95 23.30
N ARG A 399 -19.32 -0.24 23.31
CA ARG A 399 -18.90 -0.92 24.55
C ARG A 399 -17.88 -0.08 25.33
N HIS A 400 -16.84 0.43 24.66
CA HIS A 400 -15.83 1.28 25.32
C HIS A 400 -16.39 2.58 25.86
N LYS A 401 -17.32 3.22 25.15
CA LYS A 401 -18.00 4.43 25.64
C LYS A 401 -18.84 4.15 26.88
N LYS A 402 -19.48 3.00 26.96
CA LYS A 402 -20.30 2.56 28.12
C LYS A 402 -19.43 2.27 29.35
N LEU A 403 -18.28 1.60 29.15
CA LEU A 403 -17.30 1.31 30.21
C LEU A 403 -16.70 2.58 30.81
N ASN A 404 -16.26 3.53 29.97
CA ASN A 404 -15.71 4.80 30.44
C ASN A 404 -16.75 5.67 31.16
N ARG A 405 -18.03 5.65 30.75
CA ARG A 405 -19.12 6.33 31.48
C ARG A 405 -19.44 5.65 32.79
N GLY A 406 -19.32 4.34 32.88
CA GLY A 406 -19.47 3.59 34.13
C GLY A 406 -18.38 3.90 35.16
N ALA A 407 -17.12 3.95 34.68
CA ALA A 407 -15.96 4.28 35.51
C ALA A 407 -16.02 5.72 36.08
N LEU A 408 -16.52 6.69 35.31
CA LEU A 408 -16.72 8.08 35.78
C LEU A 408 -17.89 8.23 36.81
N ARG A 409 -18.79 7.27 36.88
CA ARG A 409 -19.88 7.26 37.88
C ARG A 409 -19.49 6.66 39.24
N VAL A 410 -18.34 6.03 39.35
CA VAL A 410 -17.81 5.35 40.53
C VAL A 410 -16.78 6.22 41.28
N VAL A 411 -16.59 7.49 40.93
CA VAL A 411 -15.79 8.41 41.72
C VAL A 411 -16.61 8.74 42.98
N PRO A 412 -16.19 8.35 44.20
CA PRO A 412 -16.88 8.71 45.41
C PRO A 412 -16.96 10.23 45.54
N LYS A 413 -18.14 10.73 45.93
CA LYS A 413 -18.29 12.15 46.34
C LYS A 413 -17.20 12.48 47.36
N PRO A 414 -16.58 13.68 47.31
CA PRO A 414 -15.66 14.11 48.36
C PRO A 414 -16.41 14.02 49.69
N VAL A 415 -15.78 13.38 50.67
CA VAL A 415 -16.24 13.39 52.05
C VAL A 415 -16.10 14.85 52.51
N GLU A 416 -17.23 15.51 52.75
CA GLU A 416 -17.25 16.79 53.47
C GLU A 416 -16.62 16.56 54.84
N VAL A 417 -15.43 17.06 55.05
CA VAL A 417 -14.82 17.13 56.38
C VAL A 417 -15.57 18.27 57.08
N ALA A 418 -16.48 17.90 57.96
CA ALA A 418 -17.11 18.82 58.87
C ALA A 418 -16.01 19.46 59.79
N ALA A 419 -15.96 20.79 59.78
CA ALA A 419 -15.14 21.62 60.63
C ALA A 419 -15.62 21.59 62.08
#